data_e8772b520daff8a4dd337d78d52e6294
#
_entry.id   e8772b520daff8a4dd337d78d52e6294
#
_cell.length_a   1.000
_cell.length_b   1.000
_cell.length_c   1.000
_cell.angle_alpha   90.00
_cell.angle_beta   90.00
_cell.angle_gamma   90.00
#
_symmetry.space_group_name_H-M   'P 1'
#
loop_
_entity.id
_entity.type
_entity.pdbx_description
1 polymer ?
#
loop_
_entity_poly.entity_id
_entity_poly.type
_entity_poly.pdbx_seq_one_letter_code
_entity_poly.pdbx_strand_id
1 'polypeptide(L)'
;MAVAVHSEKLRVLVDENAEVEQIATGFTFTEGPIWMADGSLHFSDMPGDKRRRWHPEEGVTVLRDPSNKCNGMTRDNDGNLIVCEHVTSSVVRESPHGTRETLATHWGDKELNSPNDVIVARDGSIIFTDPTYGRMPGFGLEREQELDFQGVYRIPPGGGDLQLLVDDFAQPNGLCFSTDESLLYVNDTERAHIRVFDVGADHKLSNGRAFAENIGTASIPKGDLVDGMKLDEQGNVYVTGPEGVLVFSPDGEHLGTIKVPEPVGNLNWGDDDWQTLYIPASTSVYRVRMKVAGNRLGYMT
;
A
#
# COMPACT_ATOMS: atom_id res chain seq x y z
N MET A 1 -19.46 16.71 -6.59
CA MET A 1 -18.07 16.92 -7.05
C MET A 1 -17.24 15.76 -6.49
N ALA A 2 -16.38 15.18 -7.31
CA ALA A 2 -15.54 14.06 -6.88
C ALA A 2 -14.37 14.50 -5.96
N VAL A 3 -14.07 15.81 -5.91
CA VAL A 3 -12.99 16.33 -5.03
C VAL A 3 -13.61 17.29 -4.01
N ALA A 4 -13.42 16.99 -2.73
CA ALA A 4 -13.77 17.85 -1.60
C ALA A 4 -12.54 18.67 -1.19
N VAL A 5 -12.54 19.95 -1.44
CA VAL A 5 -11.40 20.86 -1.17
C VAL A 5 -11.55 21.45 0.23
N HIS A 6 -10.54 21.25 1.08
CA HIS A 6 -10.44 21.87 2.41
C HIS A 6 -9.40 23.01 2.41
N SER A 7 -8.38 22.90 1.57
CA SER A 7 -7.34 23.91 1.40
C SER A 7 -7.11 24.21 -0.08
N GLU A 8 -6.87 25.46 -0.44
CA GLU A 8 -6.53 25.87 -1.81
C GLU A 8 -5.30 25.16 -2.37
N LYS A 9 -4.43 24.64 -1.49
CA LYS A 9 -3.26 23.83 -1.87
C LYS A 9 -3.67 22.54 -2.61
N LEU A 10 -4.86 21.98 -2.37
CA LEU A 10 -5.31 20.80 -3.11
C LEU A 10 -5.55 21.09 -4.60
N ARG A 11 -5.97 22.30 -4.97
CA ARG A 11 -6.30 22.68 -6.36
C ARG A 11 -5.09 22.67 -7.30
N VAL A 12 -3.87 22.76 -6.75
CA VAL A 12 -2.62 22.62 -7.53
C VAL A 12 -2.23 21.15 -7.74
N LEU A 13 -2.79 20.23 -6.95
CA LEU A 13 -2.51 18.80 -7.01
C LEU A 13 -3.53 18.04 -7.87
N VAL A 14 -4.81 18.47 -7.85
CA VAL A 14 -5.90 17.84 -8.61
C VAL A 14 -6.91 18.89 -9.05
N ASP A 15 -7.60 18.67 -10.19
CA ASP A 15 -8.71 19.50 -10.60
C ASP A 15 -9.92 19.20 -9.71
N GLU A 16 -10.62 20.25 -9.23
CA GLU A 16 -11.83 20.06 -8.41
C GLU A 16 -12.96 19.35 -9.15
N ASN A 17 -12.93 19.42 -10.49
CA ASN A 17 -13.88 18.76 -11.39
C ASN A 17 -13.30 17.48 -12.01
N ALA A 18 -12.13 16.98 -11.51
CA ALA A 18 -11.55 15.74 -12.00
C ALA A 18 -12.57 14.60 -11.92
N GLU A 19 -12.65 13.80 -12.96
CA GLU A 19 -13.46 12.59 -12.99
C GLU A 19 -12.73 11.46 -12.30
N VAL A 20 -13.41 10.76 -11.39
CA VAL A 20 -12.97 9.47 -10.84
C VAL A 20 -13.62 8.38 -11.69
N GLU A 21 -12.85 7.87 -12.63
CA GLU A 21 -13.30 6.91 -13.65
C GLU A 21 -13.19 5.47 -13.12
N GLN A 22 -14.28 4.70 -13.21
CA GLN A 22 -14.24 3.25 -12.98
C GLN A 22 -13.71 2.53 -14.22
N ILE A 23 -12.55 1.92 -14.13
CA ILE A 23 -11.89 1.25 -15.26
C ILE A 23 -12.09 -0.26 -15.28
N ALA A 24 -12.43 -0.87 -14.14
CA ALA A 24 -12.73 -2.29 -14.01
C ALA A 24 -13.61 -2.56 -12.80
N THR A 25 -14.40 -3.63 -12.85
CA THR A 25 -15.30 -4.06 -11.76
C THR A 25 -15.55 -5.56 -11.80
N GLY A 26 -16.23 -6.10 -10.78
CA GLY A 26 -16.59 -7.51 -10.68
C GLY A 26 -15.61 -8.34 -9.86
N PHE A 27 -14.92 -7.69 -8.93
CA PHE A 27 -13.97 -8.31 -8.00
C PHE A 27 -14.61 -8.52 -6.61
N THR A 28 -13.85 -9.14 -5.70
CA THR A 28 -14.31 -9.36 -4.32
C THR A 28 -13.83 -8.25 -3.39
N PHE A 29 -12.51 -8.00 -3.37
CA PHE A 29 -11.89 -6.87 -2.70
C PHE A 29 -10.52 -6.63 -3.32
N THR A 30 -10.35 -5.46 -3.93
CA THR A 30 -9.15 -5.11 -4.70
C THR A 30 -8.13 -4.39 -3.84
N GLU A 31 -6.87 -4.83 -3.97
CA GLU A 31 -5.73 -4.40 -3.17
C GLU A 31 -4.42 -4.38 -3.97
N GLY A 32 -3.33 -3.93 -3.31
CA GLY A 32 -1.94 -4.05 -3.74
C GLY A 32 -1.66 -3.61 -5.17
N PRO A 33 -2.08 -2.41 -5.61
CA PRO A 33 -1.85 -1.97 -6.98
C PRO A 33 -0.38 -1.71 -7.24
N ILE A 34 0.11 -2.13 -8.40
CA ILE A 34 1.44 -1.77 -8.90
C ILE A 34 1.41 -1.53 -10.41
N TRP A 35 1.91 -0.37 -10.83
CA TRP A 35 2.04 -0.03 -12.23
C TRP A 35 3.29 -0.68 -12.83
N MET A 36 3.13 -1.30 -13.98
CA MET A 36 4.17 -2.05 -14.68
C MET A 36 4.69 -1.29 -15.89
N ALA A 37 5.93 -1.56 -16.27
CA ALA A 37 6.59 -0.90 -17.41
C ALA A 37 5.93 -1.18 -18.76
N ASP A 38 5.08 -2.21 -18.85
CA ASP A 38 4.31 -2.55 -20.06
C ASP A 38 3.01 -1.74 -20.19
N GLY A 39 2.78 -0.73 -19.34
CA GLY A 39 1.56 0.08 -19.35
C GLY A 39 0.37 -0.60 -18.72
N SER A 40 0.57 -1.59 -17.87
CA SER A 40 -0.50 -2.30 -17.17
C SER A 40 -0.48 -2.05 -15.67
N LEU A 41 -1.65 -2.17 -15.04
CA LEU A 41 -1.82 -2.21 -13.60
C LEU A 41 -1.97 -3.66 -13.15
N HIS A 42 -1.07 -4.13 -12.28
CA HIS A 42 -1.30 -5.37 -11.54
C HIS A 42 -1.99 -5.03 -10.22
N PHE A 43 -2.89 -5.89 -9.76
CA PHE A 43 -3.58 -5.72 -8.48
C PHE A 43 -4.03 -7.08 -7.93
N SER A 44 -4.24 -7.12 -6.62
CA SER A 44 -4.76 -8.27 -5.90
C SER A 44 -6.29 -8.20 -5.86
N ASP A 45 -6.96 -9.31 -6.16
CA ASP A 45 -8.36 -9.58 -5.80
C ASP A 45 -8.29 -10.55 -4.61
N MET A 46 -8.01 -9.99 -3.44
CA MET A 46 -7.41 -10.71 -2.33
C MET A 46 -8.34 -11.80 -1.77
N PRO A 47 -9.62 -11.57 -1.39
CA PRO A 47 -10.50 -12.65 -0.96
C PRO A 47 -10.85 -13.62 -2.11
N GLY A 48 -10.84 -13.14 -3.35
CA GLY A 48 -11.02 -13.94 -4.57
C GLY A 48 -9.83 -14.84 -4.91
N ASP A 49 -8.73 -14.73 -4.13
CA ASP A 49 -7.48 -15.49 -4.27
C ASP A 49 -6.84 -15.40 -5.67
N LYS A 50 -6.88 -14.20 -6.26
CA LYS A 50 -6.35 -13.95 -7.61
C LYS A 50 -5.48 -12.71 -7.63
N ARG A 51 -4.37 -12.81 -8.39
CA ARG A 51 -3.65 -11.64 -8.86
C ARG A 51 -4.09 -11.34 -10.29
N ARG A 52 -4.44 -10.09 -10.56
CA ARG A 52 -5.02 -9.64 -11.82
C ARG A 52 -4.13 -8.59 -12.48
N ARG A 53 -4.30 -8.43 -13.78
CA ARG A 53 -3.72 -7.37 -14.60
C ARG A 53 -4.85 -6.66 -15.33
N TRP A 54 -4.84 -5.34 -15.30
CA TRP A 54 -5.65 -4.51 -16.17
C TRP A 54 -4.73 -3.81 -17.18
N HIS A 55 -5.14 -3.80 -18.43
CA HIS A 55 -4.46 -3.05 -19.48
C HIS A 55 -5.52 -2.27 -20.28
N PRO A 56 -5.24 -1.01 -20.72
CA PRO A 56 -6.27 -0.18 -21.37
C PRO A 56 -6.82 -0.79 -22.67
N GLU A 57 -6.02 -1.56 -23.40
CA GLU A 57 -6.43 -2.19 -24.66
C GLU A 57 -6.98 -3.60 -24.48
N GLU A 58 -6.49 -4.35 -23.48
CA GLU A 58 -6.77 -5.79 -23.33
C GLU A 58 -7.81 -6.07 -22.23
N GLY A 59 -8.11 -5.07 -21.41
CA GLY A 59 -9.00 -5.24 -20.25
C GLY A 59 -8.34 -6.03 -19.11
N VAL A 60 -9.15 -6.77 -18.35
CA VAL A 60 -8.70 -7.51 -17.17
C VAL A 60 -8.37 -8.96 -17.51
N THR A 61 -7.19 -9.42 -17.06
CA THR A 61 -6.74 -10.80 -17.14
C THR A 61 -6.30 -11.33 -15.77
N VAL A 62 -6.26 -12.64 -15.59
CA VAL A 62 -5.77 -13.30 -14.38
C VAL A 62 -4.30 -13.69 -14.59
N LEU A 63 -3.44 -13.20 -13.72
CA LEU A 63 -2.00 -13.52 -13.73
C LEU A 63 -1.68 -14.74 -12.89
N ARG A 64 -2.39 -14.91 -11.76
CA ARG A 64 -2.15 -15.99 -10.81
C ARG A 64 -3.44 -16.41 -10.11
N ASP A 65 -3.69 -17.73 -10.06
CA ASP A 65 -4.85 -18.39 -9.43
C ASP A 65 -4.44 -19.82 -9.01
N PRO A 66 -4.37 -20.17 -7.72
CA PRO A 66 -4.49 -19.31 -6.56
C PRO A 66 -3.28 -18.38 -6.38
N SER A 67 -3.49 -17.20 -5.78
CA SER A 67 -2.45 -16.22 -5.49
C SER A 67 -1.91 -16.31 -4.05
N ASN A 68 -2.38 -17.25 -3.24
CA ASN A 68 -2.19 -17.32 -1.79
C ASN A 68 -2.78 -16.09 -1.07
N LYS A 69 -3.86 -15.55 -1.62
CA LYS A 69 -4.47 -14.29 -1.17
C LYS A 69 -3.41 -13.19 -1.05
N CYS A 70 -2.69 -12.97 -2.17
CA CYS A 70 -1.72 -11.89 -2.25
C CYS A 70 -2.39 -10.55 -1.93
N ASN A 71 -1.65 -9.65 -1.27
CA ASN A 71 -2.11 -8.34 -0.87
C ASN A 71 -1.21 -7.25 -1.46
N GLY A 72 -0.45 -6.54 -0.64
CA GLY A 72 0.47 -5.49 -1.09
C GLY A 72 1.54 -6.01 -2.04
N MET A 73 1.87 -5.20 -3.03
CA MET A 73 2.91 -5.49 -4.02
C MET A 73 3.76 -4.25 -4.30
N THR A 74 5.04 -4.49 -4.56
CA THR A 74 5.98 -3.48 -5.07
C THR A 74 6.99 -4.13 -5.99
N ARG A 75 7.94 -3.34 -6.53
CA ARG A 75 9.06 -3.85 -7.34
C ARG A 75 10.38 -3.54 -6.66
N ASP A 76 11.33 -4.46 -6.74
CA ASP A 76 12.70 -4.17 -6.34
C ASP A 76 13.49 -3.47 -7.47
N ASN A 77 14.72 -3.06 -7.16
CA ASN A 77 15.58 -2.33 -8.09
C ASN A 77 16.01 -3.16 -9.31
N ASP A 78 15.86 -4.49 -9.25
CA ASP A 78 16.15 -5.41 -10.35
C ASP A 78 14.90 -5.72 -11.19
N GLY A 79 13.76 -5.10 -10.85
CA GLY A 79 12.48 -5.27 -11.54
C GLY A 79 11.70 -6.52 -11.15
N ASN A 80 12.12 -7.25 -10.10
CA ASN A 80 11.33 -8.34 -9.56
C ASN A 80 10.11 -7.79 -8.81
N LEU A 81 9.03 -8.56 -8.81
CA LEU A 81 7.85 -8.26 -8.03
C LEU A 81 8.03 -8.78 -6.60
N ILE A 82 7.83 -7.93 -5.62
CA ILE A 82 7.76 -8.30 -4.20
C ILE A 82 6.30 -8.35 -3.81
N VAL A 83 5.88 -9.46 -3.20
CA VAL A 83 4.47 -9.76 -2.91
C VAL A 83 4.30 -10.19 -1.48
N CYS A 84 3.34 -9.59 -0.77
CA CYS A 84 2.85 -10.07 0.51
C CYS A 84 1.75 -11.11 0.28
N GLU A 85 1.83 -12.26 0.95
CA GLU A 85 0.86 -13.35 0.84
C GLU A 85 0.26 -13.70 2.20
N HIS A 86 -1.05 -13.60 2.33
CA HIS A 86 -1.76 -13.85 3.58
C HIS A 86 -1.84 -15.33 3.95
N VAL A 87 -2.13 -16.22 2.97
CA VAL A 87 -2.29 -17.66 3.25
C VAL A 87 -1.01 -18.29 3.75
N THR A 88 0.12 -17.87 3.21
CA THR A 88 1.45 -18.42 3.54
C THR A 88 2.21 -17.60 4.57
N SER A 89 1.62 -16.52 5.12
CA SER A 89 2.30 -15.55 6.01
C SER A 89 3.69 -15.18 5.53
N SER A 90 3.80 -14.79 4.25
CA SER A 90 5.12 -14.64 3.64
C SER A 90 5.28 -13.37 2.82
N VAL A 91 6.52 -12.93 2.69
CA VAL A 91 6.98 -12.00 1.66
C VAL A 91 7.75 -12.81 0.62
N VAL A 92 7.36 -12.66 -0.65
CA VAL A 92 7.89 -13.44 -1.77
C VAL A 92 8.46 -12.50 -2.83
N ARG A 93 9.58 -12.89 -3.45
CA ARG A 93 10.11 -12.27 -4.67
C ARG A 93 9.76 -13.11 -5.88
N GLU A 94 9.23 -12.49 -6.93
CA GLU A 94 8.98 -13.13 -8.22
C GLU A 94 9.79 -12.43 -9.32
N SER A 95 10.65 -13.17 -9.99
CA SER A 95 11.38 -12.62 -11.13
C SER A 95 10.46 -12.43 -12.35
N PRO A 96 10.83 -11.56 -13.31
CA PRO A 96 10.10 -11.43 -14.58
C PRO A 96 10.02 -12.75 -15.39
N HIS A 97 10.89 -13.72 -15.08
CA HIS A 97 10.91 -15.06 -15.70
C HIS A 97 10.12 -16.11 -14.94
N GLY A 98 9.41 -15.72 -13.87
CA GLY A 98 8.54 -16.60 -13.09
C GLY A 98 9.20 -17.39 -11.97
N THR A 99 10.51 -17.19 -11.70
CA THR A 99 11.17 -17.79 -10.54
C THR A 99 10.64 -17.13 -9.26
N ARG A 100 10.27 -17.93 -8.27
CA ARG A 100 9.79 -17.47 -6.96
C ARG A 100 10.78 -17.85 -5.86
N GLU A 101 11.00 -16.90 -4.96
CA GLU A 101 11.81 -17.03 -3.76
C GLU A 101 11.01 -16.52 -2.56
N THR A 102 10.94 -17.27 -1.49
CA THR A 102 10.36 -16.81 -0.22
C THR A 102 11.43 -16.06 0.57
N LEU A 103 11.19 -14.80 0.87
CA LEU A 103 12.13 -13.91 1.54
C LEU A 103 11.97 -13.94 3.06
N ALA A 104 10.73 -14.02 3.55
CA ALA A 104 10.43 -14.07 4.99
C ALA A 104 9.13 -14.82 5.24
N THR A 105 9.08 -15.59 6.34
CA THR A 105 7.91 -16.32 6.87
C THR A 105 7.85 -16.31 8.39
N HIS A 106 8.98 -16.05 9.06
CA HIS A 106 9.11 -16.15 10.51
C HIS A 106 9.92 -14.98 11.08
N TRP A 107 9.60 -14.61 12.29
CA TRP A 107 10.41 -13.81 13.18
C TRP A 107 10.93 -14.70 14.31
N GLY A 108 12.24 -15.00 14.30
CA GLY A 108 12.80 -16.04 15.14
C GLY A 108 12.22 -17.42 14.77
N ASP A 109 11.60 -18.08 15.72
CA ASP A 109 10.93 -19.38 15.58
C ASP A 109 9.41 -19.29 15.40
N LYS A 110 8.85 -18.06 15.38
CA LYS A 110 7.42 -17.80 15.27
C LYS A 110 7.02 -17.36 13.87
N GLU A 111 5.89 -17.90 13.37
CA GLU A 111 5.33 -17.51 12.09
C GLU A 111 4.89 -16.03 12.11
N LEU A 112 5.19 -15.29 11.04
CA LEU A 112 4.65 -13.95 10.83
C LEU A 112 3.12 -13.96 10.85
N ASN A 113 2.49 -12.85 11.22
CA ASN A 113 1.03 -12.76 11.27
C ASN A 113 0.42 -12.90 9.87
N SER A 114 0.54 -11.90 9.06
CA SER A 114 0.13 -11.89 7.65
C SER A 114 0.70 -10.65 6.96
N PRO A 115 1.92 -10.72 6.38
CA PRO A 115 2.50 -9.60 5.65
C PRO A 115 1.48 -8.95 4.73
N ASN A 116 1.32 -7.61 4.84
CA ASN A 116 0.19 -6.90 4.27
C ASN A 116 0.61 -5.91 3.17
N ASP A 117 1.29 -4.81 3.50
CA ASP A 117 1.81 -3.87 2.50
C ASP A 117 3.34 -3.82 2.54
N VAL A 118 3.96 -3.41 1.43
CA VAL A 118 5.40 -3.54 1.22
C VAL A 118 5.96 -2.43 0.34
N ILE A 119 7.14 -1.94 0.71
CA ILE A 119 7.93 -0.97 -0.05
C ILE A 119 9.38 -1.43 -0.16
N VAL A 120 10.09 -0.90 -1.16
CA VAL A 120 11.53 -1.11 -1.35
C VAL A 120 12.24 0.22 -1.28
N ALA A 121 13.27 0.30 -0.43
CA ALA A 121 14.15 1.45 -0.31
C ALA A 121 15.17 1.50 -1.45
N ARG A 122 15.79 2.65 -1.67
CA ARG A 122 16.83 2.83 -2.71
C ARG A 122 18.03 1.92 -2.54
N ASP A 123 18.37 1.56 -1.30
CA ASP A 123 19.45 0.62 -1.00
C ASP A 123 19.10 -0.86 -1.29
N GLY A 124 17.83 -1.13 -1.66
CA GLY A 124 17.29 -2.47 -1.89
C GLY A 124 16.73 -3.16 -0.64
N SER A 125 16.68 -2.47 0.50
CA SER A 125 15.95 -2.98 1.68
C SER A 125 14.45 -3.09 1.37
N ILE A 126 13.83 -4.17 1.84
CA ILE A 126 12.38 -4.39 1.72
C ILE A 126 11.77 -4.16 3.11
N ILE A 127 10.82 -3.22 3.21
CA ILE A 127 10.11 -2.94 4.45
C ILE A 127 8.65 -3.33 4.26
N PHE A 128 8.08 -4.06 5.24
CA PHE A 128 6.70 -4.52 5.17
C PHE A 128 6.01 -4.46 6.54
N THR A 129 4.68 -4.41 6.50
CA THR A 129 3.80 -4.45 7.68
C THR A 129 3.22 -5.85 7.87
N ASP A 130 2.99 -6.25 9.14
CA ASP A 130 2.57 -7.60 9.49
C ASP A 130 1.37 -7.60 10.47
N PRO A 131 0.19 -7.08 10.03
CA PRO A 131 -1.04 -7.14 10.80
C PRO A 131 -1.65 -8.54 10.80
N THR A 132 -2.79 -8.72 11.48
CA THR A 132 -3.45 -10.03 11.62
C THR A 132 -4.56 -10.29 10.61
N TYR A 133 -4.76 -9.45 9.60
CA TYR A 133 -5.88 -9.58 8.65
C TYR A 133 -5.91 -10.91 7.90
N GLY A 134 -4.76 -11.43 7.49
CA GLY A 134 -4.66 -12.72 6.80
C GLY A 134 -4.94 -13.94 7.68
N ARG A 135 -5.15 -13.73 8.99
CA ARG A 135 -5.60 -14.78 9.92
C ARG A 135 -7.13 -14.74 10.14
N MET A 136 -7.82 -13.81 9.49
CA MET A 136 -9.28 -13.69 9.57
C MET A 136 -9.97 -14.48 8.47
N PRO A 137 -11.21 -15.00 8.74
CA PRO A 137 -12.02 -15.64 7.72
C PRO A 137 -12.23 -14.76 6.49
N GLY A 138 -12.06 -15.32 5.31
CA GLY A 138 -12.22 -14.63 4.03
C GLY A 138 -10.97 -13.89 3.55
N PHE A 139 -10.17 -13.31 4.43
CA PHE A 139 -8.99 -12.52 4.09
C PHE A 139 -7.69 -13.34 4.05
N GLY A 140 -7.66 -14.51 4.66
CA GLY A 140 -6.52 -15.39 4.66
C GLY A 140 -6.90 -16.81 5.07
N LEU A 141 -6.01 -17.45 5.84
CA LEU A 141 -6.22 -18.74 6.45
C LEU A 141 -6.37 -18.55 7.96
N GLU A 142 -7.56 -18.89 8.49
CA GLU A 142 -7.83 -18.82 9.92
C GLU A 142 -6.92 -19.77 10.70
N ARG A 143 -6.11 -19.21 11.60
CA ARG A 143 -5.18 -19.93 12.47
C ARG A 143 -4.74 -19.07 13.64
N GLU A 144 -4.23 -19.72 14.69
CA GLU A 144 -3.71 -19.06 15.88
C GLU A 144 -2.54 -18.12 15.53
N GLN A 145 -2.50 -16.96 16.18
CA GLN A 145 -1.40 -16.01 16.11
C GLN A 145 -0.25 -16.51 17.00
N GLU A 146 0.96 -16.57 16.47
CA GLU A 146 2.15 -16.99 17.23
C GLU A 146 2.88 -15.80 17.85
N LEU A 147 2.91 -14.66 17.17
CA LEU A 147 3.46 -13.40 17.68
C LEU A 147 2.42 -12.70 18.55
N ASP A 148 2.83 -12.08 19.65
CA ASP A 148 1.99 -11.31 20.58
C ASP A 148 1.94 -9.81 20.25
N PHE A 149 2.46 -9.42 19.07
CA PHE A 149 2.47 -8.07 18.53
C PHE A 149 2.30 -8.09 17.01
N GLN A 150 2.06 -6.92 16.41
CA GLN A 150 2.01 -6.67 14.98
C GLN A 150 3.18 -5.75 14.60
N GLY A 151 4.09 -6.28 13.79
CA GLY A 151 5.38 -5.63 13.51
C GLY A 151 5.43 -4.87 12.18
N VAL A 152 6.38 -3.95 12.12
CA VAL A 152 6.96 -3.43 10.88
C VAL A 152 8.36 -3.99 10.78
N TYR A 153 8.68 -4.63 9.67
CA TYR A 153 9.91 -5.37 9.50
C TYR A 153 10.73 -4.88 8.31
N ARG A 154 12.04 -5.17 8.35
CA ARG A 154 12.98 -4.96 7.25
C ARG A 154 13.70 -6.24 6.88
N ILE A 155 13.74 -6.54 5.60
CA ILE A 155 14.65 -7.50 4.99
C ILE A 155 15.83 -6.70 4.44
N PRO A 156 17.09 -6.94 4.89
CA PRO A 156 18.25 -6.21 4.40
C PRO A 156 18.51 -6.44 2.90
N PRO A 157 19.24 -5.52 2.22
CA PRO A 157 19.65 -5.70 0.84
C PRO A 157 20.40 -7.04 0.65
N GLY A 158 20.02 -7.80 -0.38
CA GLY A 158 20.62 -9.11 -0.64
C GLY A 158 20.16 -10.24 0.30
N GLY A 159 19.20 -9.98 1.20
CA GLY A 159 18.66 -10.94 2.15
C GLY A 159 19.38 -10.90 3.51
N GLY A 160 19.21 -11.94 4.32
CA GLY A 160 19.76 -12.04 5.68
C GLY A 160 18.68 -12.08 6.75
N ASP A 161 19.08 -11.90 8.01
CA ASP A 161 18.15 -11.99 9.13
C ASP A 161 17.09 -10.86 9.07
N LEU A 162 15.83 -11.25 9.24
CA LEU A 162 14.73 -10.31 9.34
C LEU A 162 14.94 -9.38 10.53
N GLN A 163 14.69 -8.09 10.36
CA GLN A 163 14.87 -7.06 11.38
C GLN A 163 13.52 -6.47 11.77
N LEU A 164 13.21 -6.47 13.05
CA LEU A 164 12.03 -5.80 13.60
C LEU A 164 12.35 -4.31 13.78
N LEU A 165 11.56 -3.46 13.15
CA LEU A 165 11.71 -2.00 13.21
C LEU A 165 10.80 -1.37 14.28
N VAL A 166 9.55 -1.83 14.36
CA VAL A 166 8.52 -1.34 15.31
C VAL A 166 7.59 -2.49 15.66
N ASP A 167 7.17 -2.58 16.93
CA ASP A 167 6.30 -3.65 17.48
C ASP A 167 5.11 -3.13 18.29
N ASP A 168 4.84 -1.83 18.25
CA ASP A 168 3.82 -1.18 19.10
C ASP A 168 2.59 -0.68 18.33
N PHE A 169 2.39 -1.14 17.09
CA PHE A 169 1.16 -0.92 16.31
C PHE A 169 0.05 -1.90 16.74
N ALA A 170 -1.22 -1.48 16.58
CA ALA A 170 -2.36 -2.38 16.75
C ALA A 170 -2.62 -3.16 15.45
N GLN A 171 -2.72 -2.47 14.31
CA GLN A 171 -2.86 -3.06 12.97
C GLN A 171 -2.09 -2.20 11.96
N PRO A 172 -0.74 -2.36 11.85
CA PRO A 172 0.04 -1.63 10.87
C PRO A 172 -0.38 -2.04 9.46
N ASN A 173 -0.58 -1.07 8.57
CA ASN A 173 -1.09 -1.33 7.23
C ASN A 173 -0.26 -0.59 6.18
N GLY A 174 -0.79 0.43 5.50
CA GLY A 174 -0.07 1.17 4.48
C GLY A 174 1.19 1.86 5.00
N LEU A 175 2.22 1.86 4.18
CA LEU A 175 3.50 2.51 4.49
C LEU A 175 4.10 3.17 3.26
N CYS A 176 4.89 4.25 3.47
CA CYS A 176 5.66 4.89 2.41
C CYS A 176 6.82 5.71 2.98
N PHE A 177 7.90 5.84 2.21
CA PHE A 177 8.98 6.76 2.54
C PHE A 177 8.69 8.19 2.06
N SER A 178 9.29 9.19 2.73
CA SER A 178 9.46 10.53 2.15
C SER A 178 10.26 10.46 0.85
N THR A 179 10.21 11.52 0.06
CA THR A 179 10.89 11.58 -1.25
C THR A 179 12.41 11.40 -1.17
N ASP A 180 13.03 11.72 -0.04
CA ASP A 180 14.46 11.56 0.26
C ASP A 180 14.78 10.33 1.13
N GLU A 181 13.74 9.57 1.51
CA GLU A 181 13.80 8.41 2.42
C GLU A 181 14.30 8.74 3.85
N SER A 182 14.31 10.02 4.23
CA SER A 182 14.66 10.42 5.60
C SER A 182 13.54 10.17 6.61
N LEU A 183 12.31 9.96 6.13
CA LEU A 183 11.14 9.66 6.95
C LEU A 183 10.43 8.39 6.45
N LEU A 184 9.90 7.60 7.38
CA LEU A 184 8.98 6.49 7.12
C LEU A 184 7.63 6.80 7.74
N TYR A 185 6.58 6.80 6.92
CA TYR A 185 5.18 6.88 7.35
C TYR A 185 4.60 5.48 7.41
N VAL A 186 3.88 5.18 8.49
CA VAL A 186 3.12 3.94 8.65
C VAL A 186 1.78 4.27 9.29
N ASN A 187 0.68 3.78 8.73
CA ASN A 187 -0.61 3.95 9.36
C ASN A 187 -1.00 2.74 10.23
N ASP A 188 -1.93 2.98 11.13
CA ASP A 188 -2.57 1.99 11.99
C ASP A 188 -4.08 2.02 11.74
N THR A 189 -4.59 1.00 11.09
CA THR A 189 -6.01 0.94 10.72
C THR A 189 -6.91 0.92 11.97
N GLU A 190 -6.53 0.19 13.01
CA GLU A 190 -7.31 0.09 14.26
C GLU A 190 -7.35 1.41 15.02
N ARG A 191 -6.20 2.10 15.09
CA ARG A 191 -6.08 3.38 15.82
C ARG A 191 -6.43 4.58 14.95
N ALA A 192 -6.71 4.38 13.66
CA ALA A 192 -7.13 5.41 12.71
C ALA A 192 -6.17 6.62 12.67
N HIS A 193 -4.86 6.35 12.59
CA HIS A 193 -3.82 7.37 12.54
C HIS A 193 -2.67 7.00 11.62
N ILE A 194 -1.84 7.99 11.30
CA ILE A 194 -0.55 7.84 10.64
C ILE A 194 0.54 8.25 11.63
N ARG A 195 1.56 7.40 11.80
CA ARG A 195 2.79 7.75 12.50
C ARG A 195 3.90 8.00 11.47
N VAL A 196 4.82 8.89 11.83
CA VAL A 196 6.04 9.16 11.08
C VAL A 196 7.26 8.96 11.95
N PHE A 197 8.31 8.36 11.38
CA PHE A 197 9.57 8.05 12.04
C PHE A 197 10.72 8.67 11.25
N ASP A 198 11.74 9.12 11.95
CA ASP A 198 13.01 9.49 11.34
C ASP A 198 13.78 8.20 11.00
N VAL A 199 14.31 8.13 9.78
CA VAL A 199 15.05 6.97 9.25
C VAL A 199 16.54 7.25 9.37
N GLY A 200 17.22 6.49 10.20
CA GLY A 200 18.67 6.55 10.38
C GLY A 200 19.42 5.51 9.53
N ALA A 201 20.70 5.34 9.85
CA ALA A 201 21.52 4.30 9.21
C ALA A 201 20.89 2.91 9.39
N ASP A 202 21.04 2.05 8.39
CA ASP A 202 20.46 0.70 8.34
C ASP A 202 18.93 0.69 8.56
N HIS A 203 18.25 1.79 8.17
CA HIS A 203 16.82 2.02 8.37
C HIS A 203 16.35 1.92 9.83
N LYS A 204 17.25 2.15 10.78
CA LYS A 204 16.88 2.22 12.19
C LYS A 204 15.94 3.40 12.42
N LEU A 205 14.74 3.11 12.93
CA LEU A 205 13.71 4.11 13.16
C LEU A 205 13.88 4.78 14.53
N SER A 206 13.59 6.08 14.57
CA SER A 206 13.61 6.89 15.79
C SER A 206 12.56 8.01 15.74
N ASN A 207 12.36 8.69 16.87
CA ASN A 207 11.47 9.86 16.98
C ASN A 207 10.06 9.60 16.43
N GLY A 208 9.49 8.41 16.67
CA GLY A 208 8.13 8.08 16.26
C GLY A 208 7.12 9.06 16.84
N ARG A 209 6.31 9.70 15.96
CA ARG A 209 5.33 10.72 16.32
C ARG A 209 4.09 10.62 15.46
N ALA A 210 2.96 11.13 15.95
CA ALA A 210 1.76 11.27 15.15
C ALA A 210 2.01 12.26 13.99
N PHE A 211 1.60 11.87 12.78
CA PHE A 211 1.55 12.73 11.60
C PHE A 211 0.13 13.22 11.34
N ALA A 212 -0.84 12.32 11.39
CA ALA A 212 -2.26 12.63 11.30
C ALA A 212 -3.06 11.65 12.17
N GLU A 213 -4.08 12.14 12.86
CA GLU A 213 -4.89 11.37 13.80
C GLU A 213 -6.38 11.50 13.48
N ASN A 214 -7.18 10.59 14.03
CA ASN A 214 -8.64 10.56 13.87
C ASN A 214 -9.07 10.46 12.38
N ILE A 215 -8.33 9.71 11.58
CA ILE A 215 -8.67 9.44 10.19
C ILE A 215 -9.68 8.29 10.14
N GLY A 216 -10.93 8.66 10.26
CA GLY A 216 -11.99 7.69 10.47
C GLY A 216 -12.29 7.46 11.96
N THR A 217 -13.42 6.87 12.23
CA THR A 217 -13.86 6.52 13.59
C THR A 217 -14.57 5.18 13.58
N ALA A 218 -14.75 4.56 14.75
CA ALA A 218 -15.51 3.32 14.91
C ALA A 218 -16.99 3.41 14.45
N SER A 219 -17.51 4.62 14.21
CA SER A 219 -18.85 4.88 13.70
C SER A 219 -18.94 4.94 12.15
N ILE A 220 -17.80 4.89 11.45
CA ILE A 220 -17.75 4.88 10.00
C ILE A 220 -18.04 3.46 9.51
N PRO A 221 -18.75 3.29 8.37
CA PRO A 221 -18.97 1.98 7.79
C PRO A 221 -17.66 1.19 7.65
N LYS A 222 -17.71 -0.10 7.93
CA LYS A 222 -16.55 -0.99 7.84
C LYS A 222 -15.95 -0.92 6.44
N GLY A 223 -14.66 -0.57 6.35
CA GLY A 223 -13.95 -0.38 5.08
C GLY A 223 -13.55 1.06 4.77
N ASP A 224 -14.08 2.06 5.50
CA ASP A 224 -13.68 3.48 5.37
C ASP A 224 -12.59 3.86 6.38
N LEU A 225 -11.58 3.00 6.53
CA LEU A 225 -10.47 3.19 7.45
C LEU A 225 -9.17 3.43 6.68
N VAL A 226 -8.14 3.91 7.38
CA VAL A 226 -6.81 4.03 6.78
C VAL A 226 -6.29 2.64 6.39
N ASP A 227 -5.81 2.51 5.14
CA ASP A 227 -5.31 1.29 4.54
C ASP A 227 -4.08 1.64 3.68
N GLY A 228 -4.10 1.50 2.38
CA GLY A 228 -2.96 1.85 1.54
C GLY A 228 -2.57 3.34 1.56
N MET A 229 -1.29 3.62 1.33
CA MET A 229 -0.73 4.98 1.39
C MET A 229 0.42 5.17 0.42
N LYS A 230 0.48 6.33 -0.25
CA LYS A 230 1.55 6.73 -1.18
C LYS A 230 1.83 8.23 -1.06
N LEU A 231 2.96 8.68 -1.61
CA LEU A 231 3.33 10.11 -1.71
C LEU A 231 3.34 10.59 -3.16
N ASP A 232 3.20 11.90 -3.34
CA ASP A 232 3.58 12.58 -4.58
C ASP A 232 5.04 13.10 -4.52
N GLU A 233 5.54 13.62 -5.64
CA GLU A 233 6.90 14.17 -5.75
C GLU A 233 7.14 15.42 -4.88
N GLN A 234 6.07 16.08 -4.40
CA GLN A 234 6.13 17.24 -3.51
C GLN A 234 6.08 16.84 -2.03
N GLY A 235 5.94 15.53 -1.74
CA GLY A 235 5.88 14.98 -0.39
C GLY A 235 4.49 15.03 0.25
N ASN A 236 3.43 15.33 -0.51
CA ASN A 236 2.08 15.19 0.03
C ASN A 236 1.73 13.73 0.19
N VAL A 237 1.06 13.40 1.30
CA VAL A 237 0.67 12.03 1.66
C VAL A 237 -0.76 11.77 1.22
N TYR A 238 -0.94 10.74 0.42
CA TYR A 238 -2.23 10.22 -0.04
C TYR A 238 -2.52 8.93 0.72
N VAL A 239 -3.61 8.89 1.47
CA VAL A 239 -4.00 7.73 2.26
C VAL A 239 -5.47 7.43 2.05
N THR A 240 -5.82 6.16 2.01
CA THR A 240 -7.22 5.73 1.97
C THR A 240 -7.90 6.05 3.29
N GLY A 241 -9.20 6.27 3.26
CA GLY A 241 -9.97 6.59 4.45
C GLY A 241 -11.42 6.91 4.12
N PRO A 242 -12.13 7.60 5.04
CA PRO A 242 -13.52 7.96 4.83
C PRO A 242 -13.77 8.69 3.51
N GLU A 243 -14.76 8.22 2.75
CA GLU A 243 -15.21 8.76 1.48
C GLU A 243 -14.21 8.61 0.31
N GLY A 244 -13.00 8.04 0.50
CA GLY A 244 -12.06 7.85 -0.59
C GLY A 244 -10.58 8.00 -0.23
N VAL A 245 -9.85 8.88 -0.92
CA VAL A 245 -8.42 9.16 -0.69
C VAL A 245 -8.26 10.54 -0.08
N LEU A 246 -7.74 10.58 1.14
CA LEU A 246 -7.42 11.82 1.85
C LEU A 246 -6.02 12.27 1.45
N VAL A 247 -5.84 13.57 1.27
CA VAL A 247 -4.57 14.18 0.89
C VAL A 247 -4.08 15.10 2.00
N PHE A 248 -2.88 14.85 2.51
CA PHE A 248 -2.23 15.65 3.54
C PHE A 248 -0.98 16.35 2.99
N SER A 249 -0.73 17.59 3.40
CA SER A 249 0.55 18.24 3.13
C SER A 249 1.70 17.54 3.90
N PRO A 250 2.97 17.81 3.56
CA PRO A 250 4.11 17.28 4.33
C PRO A 250 4.08 17.67 5.83
N ASP A 251 3.39 18.76 6.17
CA ASP A 251 3.22 19.24 7.56
C ASP A 251 2.01 18.63 8.28
N GLY A 252 1.26 17.71 7.62
CA GLY A 252 0.08 17.05 8.20
C GLY A 252 -1.23 17.84 8.08
N GLU A 253 -1.29 18.95 7.30
CA GLU A 253 -2.54 19.64 7.02
C GLU A 253 -3.42 18.80 6.08
N HIS A 254 -4.67 18.50 6.47
CA HIS A 254 -5.61 17.81 5.58
C HIS A 254 -6.09 18.75 4.49
N LEU A 255 -5.58 18.56 3.27
CA LEU A 255 -5.86 19.42 2.11
C LEU A 255 -7.25 19.16 1.51
N GLY A 256 -7.76 17.94 1.63
CA GLY A 256 -9.06 17.52 1.16
C GLY A 256 -9.12 16.05 0.77
N THR A 257 -10.21 15.66 0.09
CA THR A 257 -10.50 14.24 -0.20
C THR A 257 -10.90 14.07 -1.68
N ILE A 258 -10.28 13.10 -2.34
CA ILE A 258 -10.71 12.58 -3.64
C ILE A 258 -11.74 11.49 -3.34
N LYS A 259 -13.02 11.79 -3.62
CA LYS A 259 -14.13 10.89 -3.30
C LYS A 259 -14.20 9.73 -4.28
N VAL A 260 -14.31 8.52 -3.75
CA VAL A 260 -14.44 7.29 -4.52
C VAL A 260 -15.78 6.64 -4.15
N PRO A 261 -16.53 6.06 -5.11
CA PRO A 261 -17.85 5.50 -4.83
C PRO A 261 -17.87 4.26 -3.91
N GLU A 262 -16.73 3.60 -3.75
CA GLU A 262 -16.57 2.39 -2.92
C GLU A 262 -15.45 2.60 -1.88
N PRO A 263 -15.46 1.88 -0.74
CA PRO A 263 -14.35 1.85 0.20
C PRO A 263 -13.05 1.49 -0.48
N VAL A 264 -12.03 2.31 -0.29
CA VAL A 264 -10.73 2.19 -0.95
C VAL A 264 -9.79 1.32 -0.13
N GLY A 265 -9.20 0.28 -0.74
CA GLY A 265 -8.16 -0.53 -0.12
C GLY A 265 -6.78 0.10 -0.26
N ASN A 266 -6.39 0.47 -1.48
CA ASN A 266 -5.04 0.96 -1.73
C ASN A 266 -5.01 1.96 -2.92
N LEU A 267 -3.82 2.46 -3.25
CA LEU A 267 -3.59 3.36 -4.37
C LEU A 267 -2.17 3.21 -4.93
N ASN A 268 -1.99 3.53 -6.19
CA ASN A 268 -0.66 3.65 -6.80
C ASN A 268 -0.68 4.64 -7.97
N TRP A 269 0.44 5.25 -8.20
CA TRP A 269 0.67 6.10 -9.36
C TRP A 269 0.97 5.27 -10.60
N GLY A 270 0.63 5.79 -11.77
CA GLY A 270 0.90 5.14 -13.04
C GLY A 270 0.88 6.10 -14.23
N ASP A 271 0.85 5.52 -15.42
CA ASP A 271 1.11 6.10 -16.73
C ASP A 271 2.57 6.57 -16.92
N ASP A 272 2.96 6.91 -18.14
CA ASP A 272 4.34 7.28 -18.49
C ASP A 272 4.83 8.53 -17.75
N ASP A 273 3.91 9.47 -17.50
CA ASP A 273 4.19 10.72 -16.79
C ASP A 273 4.01 10.62 -15.28
N TRP A 274 3.53 9.46 -14.79
CA TRP A 274 3.33 9.20 -13.37
C TRP A 274 2.31 10.13 -12.69
N GLN A 275 1.33 10.63 -13.48
CA GLN A 275 0.32 11.58 -13.01
C GLN A 275 -1.11 11.00 -12.94
N THR A 276 -1.28 9.70 -13.10
CA THR A 276 -2.56 9.04 -12.88
C THR A 276 -2.52 8.26 -11.57
N LEU A 277 -3.46 8.53 -10.68
CA LEU A 277 -3.64 7.78 -9.46
C LEU A 277 -4.65 6.65 -9.73
N TYR A 278 -4.21 5.40 -9.61
CA TYR A 278 -5.02 4.19 -9.70
C TYR A 278 -5.45 3.77 -8.31
N ILE A 279 -6.73 3.45 -8.15
CA ILE A 279 -7.40 3.32 -6.85
C ILE A 279 -8.22 2.03 -6.83
N PRO A 280 -7.64 0.90 -6.38
CA PRO A 280 -8.40 -0.28 -6.00
C PRO A 280 -9.37 0.05 -4.86
N ALA A 281 -10.64 -0.27 -5.07
CA ALA A 281 -11.69 0.05 -4.12
C ALA A 281 -12.75 -1.05 -4.12
N SER A 282 -12.82 -1.81 -3.06
CA SER A 282 -13.75 -2.95 -2.88
C SER A 282 -13.89 -3.81 -4.13
N THR A 283 -14.97 -3.68 -4.88
CA THR A 283 -15.27 -4.55 -6.04
C THR A 283 -14.76 -4.01 -7.37
N SER A 284 -14.08 -2.87 -7.36
CA SER A 284 -13.71 -2.13 -8.58
C SER A 284 -12.30 -1.54 -8.52
N VAL A 285 -11.83 -1.08 -9.66
CA VAL A 285 -10.63 -0.25 -9.77
C VAL A 285 -11.01 1.06 -10.44
N TYR A 286 -10.59 2.15 -9.83
CA TYR A 286 -10.80 3.52 -10.33
C TYR A 286 -9.48 4.16 -10.72
N ARG A 287 -9.57 5.26 -11.46
CA ARG A 287 -8.43 6.16 -11.70
C ARG A 287 -8.87 7.61 -11.70
N VAL A 288 -7.93 8.48 -11.37
CA VAL A 288 -8.12 9.93 -11.44
C VAL A 288 -6.84 10.59 -11.96
N ARG A 289 -7.01 11.59 -12.83
CA ARG A 289 -5.89 12.37 -13.35
C ARG A 289 -5.48 13.44 -12.37
N MET A 290 -4.19 13.48 -12.03
CA MET A 290 -3.58 14.44 -11.13
C MET A 290 -2.78 15.50 -11.91
N LYS A 291 -2.48 16.64 -11.26
CA LYS A 291 -1.63 17.72 -11.78
C LYS A 291 -0.16 17.58 -11.32
N VAL A 292 0.10 16.68 -10.40
CA VAL A 292 1.40 16.36 -9.82
C VAL A 292 1.74 14.92 -10.12
N ALA A 293 3.01 14.59 -10.25
CA ALA A 293 3.46 13.21 -10.38
C ALA A 293 3.61 12.54 -9.01
N GLY A 294 3.40 11.23 -8.96
CA GLY A 294 3.72 10.42 -7.80
C GLY A 294 5.22 10.41 -7.52
N ASN A 295 5.57 10.15 -6.25
CA ASN A 295 6.96 9.97 -5.88
C ASN A 295 7.56 8.77 -6.64
N ARG A 296 8.63 9.00 -7.39
CA ARG A 296 9.33 7.96 -8.14
C ARG A 296 10.26 7.19 -7.21
N LEU A 297 10.04 5.90 -7.12
CA LEU A 297 10.90 4.99 -6.37
C LEU A 297 12.09 4.53 -7.24
N GLY A 298 13.11 3.93 -6.61
CA GLY A 298 14.37 3.60 -7.28
C GLY A 298 14.24 2.76 -8.55
N TYR A 299 13.26 1.85 -8.60
CA TYR A 299 13.00 1.01 -9.77
C TYR A 299 12.28 1.73 -10.94
N MET A 300 11.93 2.97 -10.76
CA MET A 300 11.19 3.79 -11.74
C MET A 300 12.10 4.75 -12.50
N THR A 301 13.39 4.73 -12.22
CA THR A 301 14.40 5.62 -12.85
C THR A 301 15.08 4.97 -14.03
#